data_ef664dda0d3e924cfcdd62024ab2072a
#
_entry.id   ef664dda0d3e924cfcdd62024ab2072a
#
_cell.length_a   1.000
_cell.length_b   1.000
_cell.length_c   1.000
_cell.angle_alpha   90.00
_cell.angle_beta   90.00
_cell.angle_gamma   90.00
#
_symmetry.space_group_name_H-M   'P 1'
#
loop_
_entity.id
_entity.type
_entity.pdbx_description
1 polymer ?
#
loop_
_entity_poly.entity_id
_entity_poly.type
_entity_poly.pdbx_seq_one_letter_code
_entity_poly.pdbx_strand_id
1 'polypeptide(L)'
;MRRLILAAAFALPALAATLAGVTLEDHVAVNNQQLVLNGMGLRKKFVVKVYVGGLYLPAKQSNATTVIATDAPRRMVFHFLYSVSKSQMADAWEEGLEDNTPNASPEVKTAFKTLQSWMEDIPKGNKLVVTYVPGIGTTVEVNGKNKGTLGGKATSDAIVNTWIGPDPGPGADFKKAVLGIK
;
A
#
# COMPACT_ATOMS: atom_id res chain seq x y z
N MET A 1 -49.55 22.98 0.49
CA MET A 1 -48.29 23.48 1.09
C MET A 1 -47.31 22.30 1.25
N ARG A 2 -46.34 22.15 0.34
CA ARG A 2 -45.33 21.09 0.36
C ARG A 2 -44.17 21.59 1.25
N ARG A 3 -43.95 20.95 2.40
CA ARG A 3 -42.82 21.23 3.25
C ARG A 3 -41.55 20.56 2.66
N LEU A 4 -40.60 21.37 2.15
CA LEU A 4 -39.28 20.90 1.82
C LEU A 4 -38.54 20.58 3.16
N ILE A 5 -38.22 19.32 3.37
CA ILE A 5 -37.31 18.93 4.45
C ILE A 5 -35.88 19.06 3.86
N LEU A 6 -35.17 20.07 4.31
CA LEU A 6 -33.77 20.27 4.00
C LEU A 6 -32.97 19.30 4.87
N ALA A 7 -32.47 18.20 4.31
CA ALA A 7 -31.55 17.31 5.00
C ALA A 7 -30.18 17.97 5.05
N ALA A 8 -29.80 18.50 6.22
CA ALA A 8 -28.45 18.97 6.46
C ALA A 8 -27.50 17.76 6.54
N ALA A 9 -26.68 17.57 5.51
CA ALA A 9 -25.58 16.62 5.54
C ALA A 9 -24.51 17.15 6.51
N PHE A 10 -24.41 16.59 7.70
CA PHE A 10 -23.27 16.81 8.60
C PHE A 10 -22.05 16.10 8.00
N ALA A 11 -21.13 16.86 7.41
CA ALA A 11 -19.80 16.38 7.10
C ALA A 11 -19.06 16.18 8.44
N LEU A 12 -18.90 14.92 8.85
CA LEU A 12 -18.00 14.58 9.95
C LEU A 12 -16.57 14.97 9.56
N PRO A 13 -15.79 15.61 10.43
CA PRO A 13 -14.39 15.90 10.14
C PRO A 13 -13.68 14.58 9.87
N ALA A 14 -13.03 14.46 8.70
CA ALA A 14 -12.18 13.34 8.41
C ALA A 14 -11.02 13.36 9.40
N LEU A 15 -10.99 12.40 10.33
CA LEU A 15 -9.84 12.18 11.19
C LEU A 15 -8.69 11.75 10.28
N ALA A 16 -7.50 12.25 10.54
CA ALA A 16 -6.32 11.97 9.74
C ALA A 16 -5.13 11.68 10.65
N ALA A 17 -4.36 10.63 10.34
CA ALA A 17 -3.17 10.29 11.08
C ALA A 17 -1.94 10.96 10.45
N THR A 18 -1.03 11.46 11.31
CA THR A 18 0.20 12.13 10.86
C THR A 18 1.44 11.41 11.41
N LEU A 19 2.40 11.11 10.51
CA LEU A 19 3.69 10.51 10.85
C LEU A 19 4.80 11.18 10.03
N ALA A 20 5.84 11.65 10.69
CA ALA A 20 7.01 12.30 10.07
C ALA A 20 6.64 13.44 9.07
N GLY A 21 5.56 14.19 9.35
CA GLY A 21 5.08 15.27 8.50
C GLY A 21 4.17 14.84 7.33
N VAL A 22 3.89 13.55 7.21
CA VAL A 22 2.94 13.01 6.22
C VAL A 22 1.60 12.75 6.90
N THR A 23 0.54 13.30 6.35
CA THR A 23 -0.83 13.06 6.79
C THR A 23 -1.54 12.13 5.81
N LEU A 24 -2.14 11.06 6.33
CA LEU A 24 -2.99 10.13 5.59
C LEU A 24 -4.41 10.17 6.16
N GLU A 25 -5.40 10.12 5.29
CA GLU A 25 -6.81 10.08 5.69
C GLU A 25 -7.13 8.77 6.42
N ASP A 26 -7.99 8.81 7.43
CA ASP A 26 -8.38 7.61 8.18
C ASP A 26 -9.19 6.62 7.34
N HIS A 27 -9.81 7.09 6.25
CA HIS A 27 -10.63 6.28 5.36
C HIS A 27 -10.37 6.62 3.90
N VAL A 28 -10.40 5.62 3.03
CA VAL A 28 -10.34 5.79 1.58
C VAL A 28 -11.39 4.91 0.90
N ALA A 29 -11.99 5.40 -0.18
CA ALA A 29 -12.90 4.59 -0.99
C ALA A 29 -12.11 3.80 -2.04
N VAL A 30 -12.37 2.49 -2.15
CA VAL A 30 -11.82 1.60 -3.17
C VAL A 30 -12.97 0.75 -3.72
N ASN A 31 -13.26 0.87 -5.01
CA ASN A 31 -14.32 0.09 -5.67
C ASN A 31 -15.64 0.07 -4.87
N ASN A 32 -16.16 1.26 -4.52
CA ASN A 32 -17.38 1.46 -3.71
C ASN A 32 -17.35 0.89 -2.28
N GLN A 33 -16.20 0.42 -1.81
CA GLN A 33 -16.01 -0.02 -0.44
C GLN A 33 -15.13 0.97 0.32
N GLN A 34 -15.53 1.32 1.55
CA GLN A 34 -14.72 2.14 2.44
C GLN A 34 -13.66 1.26 3.12
N LEU A 35 -12.39 1.65 3.00
CA LEU A 35 -11.29 1.05 3.74
C LEU A 35 -10.85 1.98 4.85
N VAL A 36 -10.43 1.41 5.98
CA VAL A 36 -9.89 2.15 7.12
C VAL A 36 -8.36 2.10 7.11
N LEU A 37 -7.70 3.17 7.50
CA LEU A 37 -6.26 3.20 7.70
C LEU A 37 -5.89 2.25 8.85
N ASN A 38 -5.29 1.11 8.53
CA ASN A 38 -4.91 0.08 9.50
C ASN A 38 -3.75 0.54 10.40
N GLY A 39 -2.75 1.13 9.79
CA GLY A 39 -1.60 1.71 10.45
C GLY A 39 -0.67 2.44 9.49
N MET A 40 0.27 3.21 10.05
CA MET A 40 1.30 3.95 9.31
C MET A 40 2.68 3.54 9.80
N GLY A 41 3.62 3.31 8.87
CA GLY A 41 5.00 2.98 9.16
C GLY A 41 5.98 3.94 8.48
N LEU A 42 7.12 4.20 9.13
CA LEU A 42 8.21 4.98 8.58
C LEU A 42 9.36 4.04 8.17
N ARG A 43 9.68 4.00 6.86
CA ARG A 43 10.91 3.36 6.41
C ARG A 43 12.09 4.29 6.65
N LYS A 44 13.10 3.77 7.33
CA LYS A 44 14.42 4.40 7.45
C LYS A 44 15.46 3.51 6.78
N LYS A 45 16.45 4.12 6.13
CA LYS A 45 17.70 3.47 5.72
C LYS A 45 18.82 4.23 6.39
N PHE A 46 19.43 3.62 7.42
CA PHE A 46 20.30 4.32 8.36
C PHE A 46 19.60 5.53 9.00
N VAL A 47 20.11 6.73 8.80
CA VAL A 47 19.54 8.00 9.33
C VAL A 47 18.53 8.65 8.39
N VAL A 48 18.41 8.16 7.15
CA VAL A 48 17.55 8.75 6.13
C VAL A 48 16.12 8.23 6.28
N LYS A 49 15.15 9.14 6.40
CA LYS A 49 13.73 8.84 6.30
C LYS A 49 13.37 8.72 4.82
N VAL A 50 13.05 7.52 4.36
CA VAL A 50 12.83 7.26 2.92
C VAL A 50 11.38 7.51 2.54
N TYR A 51 10.43 6.90 3.23
CA TYR A 51 8.99 7.13 3.02
C TYR A 51 8.16 6.82 4.27
N VAL A 52 6.96 7.36 4.30
CA VAL A 52 5.87 6.91 5.16
C VAL A 52 4.94 6.05 4.33
N GLY A 53 4.64 4.85 4.81
CA GLY A 53 3.66 3.94 4.21
C GLY A 53 2.43 3.80 5.09
N GLY A 54 1.24 3.74 4.48
CA GLY A 54 -0.03 3.44 5.14
C GLY A 54 -0.70 2.21 4.53
N LEU A 55 -1.20 1.31 5.37
CA LEU A 55 -2.00 0.16 4.97
C LEU A 55 -3.47 0.44 5.24
N TYR A 56 -4.31 0.24 4.22
CA TYR A 56 -5.77 0.37 4.31
C TYR A 56 -6.42 -0.98 4.09
N LEU A 57 -7.35 -1.34 4.96
CA LEU A 57 -8.10 -2.61 4.98
C LEU A 57 -9.59 -2.36 5.22
N PRO A 58 -10.49 -3.33 4.91
CA PRO A 58 -11.92 -3.20 5.23
C PRO A 58 -12.20 -3.05 6.73
N ALA A 59 -11.36 -3.64 7.58
CA ALA A 59 -11.39 -3.52 9.04
C ALA A 59 -9.96 -3.63 9.58
N LYS A 60 -9.73 -3.10 10.80
CA LYS A 60 -8.42 -3.21 11.47
C LYS A 60 -8.01 -4.66 11.64
N GLN A 61 -6.76 -4.98 11.27
CA GLN A 61 -6.18 -6.31 11.39
C GLN A 61 -4.69 -6.23 11.71
N SER A 62 -4.27 -6.86 12.80
CA SER A 62 -2.87 -6.90 13.25
C SER A 62 -2.11 -8.16 12.82
N ASN A 63 -2.80 -9.20 12.36
CA ASN A 63 -2.18 -10.44 11.94
C ASN A 63 -1.88 -10.41 10.43
N ALA A 64 -0.59 -10.41 10.06
CA ALA A 64 -0.14 -10.36 8.66
C ALA A 64 -0.66 -11.56 7.85
N THR A 65 -0.66 -12.77 8.42
CA THR A 65 -1.14 -13.97 7.73
C THR A 65 -2.63 -13.84 7.38
N THR A 66 -3.43 -13.28 8.28
CA THR A 66 -4.85 -13.02 8.03
C THR A 66 -5.04 -11.97 6.94
N VAL A 67 -4.26 -10.87 6.95
CA VAL A 67 -4.31 -9.84 5.89
C VAL A 67 -4.02 -10.45 4.51
N ILE A 68 -3.00 -11.30 4.42
CA ILE A 68 -2.58 -11.94 3.17
C ILE A 68 -3.62 -12.99 2.72
N ALA A 69 -4.07 -13.86 3.64
CA ALA A 69 -4.99 -14.96 3.31
C ALA A 69 -6.38 -14.47 2.89
N THR A 70 -6.82 -13.32 3.43
CA THR A 70 -8.15 -12.79 3.13
C THR A 70 -8.22 -12.23 1.72
N ASP A 71 -9.20 -12.69 0.93
CA ASP A 71 -9.47 -12.15 -0.40
C ASP A 71 -10.41 -10.94 -0.29
N ALA A 72 -9.83 -9.79 0.05
CA ALA A 72 -10.53 -8.53 0.27
C ALA A 72 -9.73 -7.35 -0.31
N PRO A 73 -10.38 -6.23 -0.64
CA PRO A 73 -9.68 -5.03 -1.08
C PRO A 73 -8.66 -4.58 -0.04
N ARG A 74 -7.49 -4.17 -0.52
CA ARG A 74 -6.43 -3.59 0.30
C ARG A 74 -5.66 -2.55 -0.49
N ARG A 75 -5.18 -1.52 0.19
CA ARG A 75 -4.42 -0.45 -0.43
C ARG A 75 -3.21 -0.10 0.41
N MET A 76 -2.06 0.02 -0.25
CA MET A 76 -0.85 0.60 0.32
C MET A 76 -0.59 1.95 -0.33
N VAL A 77 -0.30 2.96 0.48
CA VAL A 77 0.08 4.31 0.02
C VAL A 77 1.44 4.63 0.59
N PHE A 78 2.40 4.97 -0.25
CA PHE A 78 3.74 5.38 0.15
C PHE A 78 3.98 6.82 -0.26
N HIS A 79 4.27 7.68 0.72
CA HIS A 79 4.64 9.07 0.51
C HIS A 79 6.15 9.21 0.73
N PHE A 80 6.88 9.55 -0.32
CA PHE A 80 8.34 9.59 -0.29
C PHE A 80 8.85 10.87 0.35
N LEU A 81 9.69 10.73 1.37
CA LEU A 81 10.38 11.81 2.08
C LEU A 81 11.78 12.06 1.52
N TYR A 82 12.27 11.14 0.68
CA TYR A 82 13.53 11.19 -0.01
C TYR A 82 13.34 10.67 -1.44
N SER A 83 14.08 11.23 -2.41
CA SER A 83 13.99 10.77 -3.79
C SER A 83 14.62 9.39 -3.95
N VAL A 84 13.94 8.49 -4.66
CA VAL A 84 14.36 7.12 -4.91
C VAL A 84 14.38 6.90 -6.42
N SER A 85 15.47 6.33 -6.94
CA SER A 85 15.60 6.09 -8.36
C SER A 85 14.78 4.89 -8.84
N LYS A 86 14.50 4.85 -10.15
CA LYS A 86 13.87 3.70 -10.81
C LYS A 86 14.59 2.38 -10.49
N SER A 87 15.93 2.36 -10.56
CA SER A 87 16.70 1.14 -10.26
C SER A 87 16.52 0.70 -8.82
N GLN A 88 16.62 1.61 -7.85
CA GLN A 88 16.40 1.29 -6.43
C GLN A 88 14.99 0.73 -6.18
N MET A 89 13.99 1.22 -6.90
CA MET A 89 12.63 0.67 -6.80
C MET A 89 12.53 -0.71 -7.43
N ALA A 90 13.16 -0.94 -8.58
CA ALA A 90 13.17 -2.25 -9.23
C ALA A 90 13.89 -3.30 -8.38
N ASP A 91 15.07 -2.96 -7.83
CA ASP A 91 15.84 -3.82 -6.94
C ASP A 91 15.03 -4.19 -5.68
N ALA A 92 14.34 -3.21 -5.07
CA ALA A 92 13.51 -3.44 -3.89
C ALA A 92 12.32 -4.39 -4.17
N TRP A 93 11.76 -4.38 -5.40
CA TRP A 93 10.72 -5.33 -5.79
C TRP A 93 11.29 -6.74 -5.98
N GLU A 94 12.47 -6.86 -6.56
CA GLU A 94 13.14 -8.16 -6.76
C GLU A 94 13.51 -8.79 -5.43
N GLU A 95 14.25 -8.08 -4.58
CA GLU A 95 14.62 -8.50 -3.22
C GLU A 95 13.36 -8.89 -2.41
N GLY A 96 12.32 -8.04 -2.43
CA GLY A 96 11.09 -8.30 -1.68
C GLY A 96 10.36 -9.56 -2.13
N LEU A 97 10.38 -9.90 -3.43
CA LEU A 97 9.82 -11.15 -3.95
C LEU A 97 10.64 -12.35 -3.51
N GLU A 98 11.97 -12.28 -3.66
CA GLU A 98 12.89 -13.37 -3.31
C GLU A 98 12.81 -13.71 -1.83
N ASP A 99 12.85 -12.71 -0.97
CA ASP A 99 12.85 -12.87 0.49
C ASP A 99 11.51 -13.37 1.06
N ASN A 100 10.38 -12.96 0.44
CA ASN A 100 9.07 -13.22 1.02
C ASN A 100 8.20 -14.20 0.23
N THR A 101 8.56 -14.51 -1.00
CA THR A 101 7.83 -15.46 -1.86
C THR A 101 8.80 -16.26 -2.74
N PRO A 102 9.77 -16.99 -2.15
CA PRO A 102 10.84 -17.66 -2.92
C PRO A 102 10.32 -18.71 -3.89
N ASN A 103 9.17 -19.31 -3.60
CA ASN A 103 8.50 -20.29 -4.46
C ASN A 103 7.41 -19.65 -5.34
N ALA A 104 7.55 -18.38 -5.71
CA ALA A 104 6.60 -17.69 -6.58
C ALA A 104 6.41 -18.43 -7.91
N SER A 105 5.15 -18.55 -8.34
CA SER A 105 4.82 -19.15 -9.63
C SER A 105 5.38 -18.34 -10.82
N PRO A 106 5.52 -18.93 -12.01
CA PRO A 106 5.95 -18.20 -13.20
C PRO A 106 5.11 -16.95 -13.50
N GLU A 107 3.80 -17.03 -13.25
CA GLU A 107 2.85 -15.92 -13.44
C GLU A 107 3.17 -14.76 -12.48
N VAL A 108 3.42 -15.04 -11.20
CA VAL A 108 3.81 -14.03 -10.20
C VAL A 108 5.15 -13.42 -10.56
N LYS A 109 6.15 -14.21 -10.96
CA LYS A 109 7.46 -13.72 -11.42
C LYS A 109 7.33 -12.79 -12.63
N THR A 110 6.47 -13.15 -13.59
CA THR A 110 6.19 -12.32 -14.77
C THR A 110 5.51 -11.00 -14.36
N ALA A 111 4.55 -11.05 -13.44
CA ALA A 111 3.89 -9.86 -12.92
C ALA A 111 4.90 -8.91 -12.21
N PHE A 112 5.86 -9.45 -11.45
CA PHE A 112 6.90 -8.63 -10.81
C PHE A 112 7.86 -7.99 -11.83
N LYS A 113 8.22 -8.69 -12.93
CA LYS A 113 8.98 -8.08 -14.03
C LYS A 113 8.22 -6.92 -14.67
N THR A 114 6.91 -7.08 -14.85
CA THR A 114 6.04 -6.00 -15.36
C THR A 114 6.01 -4.84 -14.37
N LEU A 115 5.84 -5.12 -13.07
CA LEU A 115 5.85 -4.12 -11.99
C LEU A 115 7.17 -3.34 -11.96
N GLN A 116 8.32 -4.01 -12.06
CA GLN A 116 9.63 -3.38 -12.14
C GLN A 116 9.75 -2.45 -13.37
N SER A 117 9.24 -2.89 -14.53
CA SER A 117 9.27 -2.08 -15.77
C SER A 117 8.45 -0.79 -15.66
N TRP A 118 7.42 -0.77 -14.82
CA TRP A 118 6.56 0.40 -14.56
C TRP A 118 7.19 1.43 -13.63
N MET A 119 8.28 1.09 -12.95
CA MET A 119 8.91 2.01 -12.02
C MET A 119 9.57 3.17 -12.76
N GLU A 120 9.53 4.32 -12.12
CA GLU A 120 10.17 5.57 -12.51
C GLU A 120 10.95 6.09 -11.30
N ASP A 121 11.78 7.11 -11.51
CA ASP A 121 12.29 7.90 -10.39
C ASP A 121 11.12 8.50 -9.61
N ILE A 122 11.14 8.35 -8.30
CA ILE A 122 10.12 8.90 -7.41
C ILE A 122 10.75 10.05 -6.62
N PRO A 123 10.52 11.31 -7.03
CA PRO A 123 11.00 12.47 -6.29
C PRO A 123 10.41 12.54 -4.88
N LYS A 124 11.14 13.19 -3.97
CA LYS A 124 10.58 13.57 -2.67
C LYS A 124 9.25 14.30 -2.84
N GLY A 125 8.25 13.94 -2.04
CA GLY A 125 6.88 14.47 -2.09
C GLY A 125 5.93 13.66 -2.97
N ASN A 126 6.44 12.82 -3.85
CA ASN A 126 5.62 11.97 -4.71
C ASN A 126 5.22 10.66 -4.01
N LYS A 127 4.34 9.91 -4.67
CA LYS A 127 3.70 8.72 -4.10
C LYS A 127 3.82 7.50 -5.00
N LEU A 128 3.90 6.33 -4.38
CA LEU A 128 3.55 5.03 -4.95
C LEU A 128 2.27 4.57 -4.27
N VAL A 129 1.30 4.12 -5.06
CA VAL A 129 0.05 3.56 -4.54
C VAL A 129 -0.19 2.20 -5.19
N VAL A 130 -0.51 1.22 -4.36
CA VAL A 130 -0.82 -0.15 -4.79
C VAL A 130 -2.18 -0.51 -4.23
N THR A 131 -3.13 -0.84 -5.09
CA THR A 131 -4.52 -1.12 -4.71
C THR A 131 -4.95 -2.46 -5.29
N TYR A 132 -5.27 -3.40 -4.44
CA TYR A 132 -5.86 -4.68 -4.83
C TYR A 132 -7.37 -4.65 -4.67
N VAL A 133 -8.08 -5.20 -5.65
CA VAL A 133 -9.51 -5.45 -5.62
C VAL A 133 -9.76 -6.88 -6.11
N PRO A 134 -10.43 -7.74 -5.31
CA PRO A 134 -10.80 -9.10 -5.71
C PRO A 134 -11.51 -9.13 -7.08
N GLY A 135 -11.14 -10.06 -7.93
CA GLY A 135 -11.72 -10.21 -9.26
C GLY A 135 -11.24 -9.19 -10.31
N ILE A 136 -10.56 -8.11 -9.90
CA ILE A 136 -9.98 -7.11 -10.81
C ILE A 136 -8.46 -7.27 -10.88
N GLY A 137 -7.77 -7.33 -9.73
CA GLY A 137 -6.32 -7.40 -9.64
C GLY A 137 -5.71 -6.24 -8.85
N THR A 138 -4.41 -6.03 -9.02
CA THR A 138 -3.61 -5.02 -8.34
C THR A 138 -3.27 -3.86 -9.28
N THR A 139 -3.90 -2.72 -9.08
CA THR A 139 -3.58 -1.47 -9.78
C THR A 139 -2.40 -0.77 -9.11
N VAL A 140 -1.48 -0.27 -9.92
CA VAL A 140 -0.27 0.43 -9.47
C VAL A 140 -0.25 1.85 -10.01
N GLU A 141 -0.05 2.82 -9.13
CA GLU A 141 0.10 4.24 -9.47
C GLU A 141 1.47 4.73 -9.01
N VAL A 142 2.24 5.33 -9.92
CA VAL A 142 3.54 5.94 -9.64
C VAL A 142 3.49 7.41 -10.01
N ASN A 143 3.88 8.28 -9.09
CA ASN A 143 3.87 9.74 -9.30
C ASN A 143 2.50 10.28 -9.76
N GLY A 144 1.40 9.69 -9.25
CA GLY A 144 0.03 10.05 -9.61
C GLY A 144 -0.47 9.52 -10.96
N LYS A 145 0.35 8.70 -11.65
CA LYS A 145 -0.02 8.09 -12.93
C LYS A 145 -0.34 6.61 -12.76
N ASN A 146 -1.49 6.17 -13.21
CA ASN A 146 -1.82 4.75 -13.29
C ASN A 146 -0.92 4.07 -14.32
N LYS A 147 -0.20 3.02 -13.90
CA LYS A 147 0.71 2.22 -14.74
C LYS A 147 0.03 0.99 -15.34
N GLY A 148 -1.03 0.50 -14.71
CA GLY A 148 -1.76 -0.66 -15.15
C GLY A 148 -2.26 -1.51 -13.98
N THR A 149 -2.78 -2.68 -14.31
CA THR A 149 -3.32 -3.66 -13.35
C THR A 149 -2.68 -5.01 -13.58
N LEU A 150 -2.13 -5.59 -12.51
CA LEU A 150 -1.58 -6.94 -12.46
C LEU A 150 -2.68 -7.89 -11.98
N GLY A 151 -2.88 -9.01 -12.68
CA GLY A 151 -3.92 -9.98 -12.35
C GLY A 151 -3.57 -10.89 -11.18
N GLY A 152 -4.62 -11.49 -10.61
CA GLY A 152 -4.53 -12.60 -9.66
C GLY A 152 -4.28 -12.20 -8.21
N LYS A 153 -4.94 -12.97 -7.31
CA LYS A 153 -4.75 -12.83 -5.85
C LYS A 153 -3.31 -13.17 -5.45
N ALA A 154 -2.72 -14.24 -6.02
CA ALA A 154 -1.36 -14.66 -5.70
C ALA A 154 -0.32 -13.54 -5.98
N THR A 155 -0.49 -12.78 -7.08
CA THR A 155 0.34 -11.60 -7.36
C THR A 155 0.16 -10.52 -6.31
N SER A 156 -1.09 -10.22 -5.93
CA SER A 156 -1.37 -9.24 -4.88
C SER A 156 -0.79 -9.66 -3.53
N ASP A 157 -0.86 -10.96 -3.19
CA ASP A 157 -0.30 -11.49 -1.95
C ASP A 157 1.23 -11.36 -1.93
N ALA A 158 1.91 -11.72 -3.04
CA ALA A 158 3.34 -11.55 -3.17
C ALA A 158 3.75 -10.06 -3.05
N ILE A 159 3.00 -9.15 -3.66
CA ILE A 159 3.25 -7.70 -3.57
C ILE A 159 3.15 -7.22 -2.11
N VAL A 160 2.07 -7.54 -1.39
CA VAL A 160 1.93 -7.07 0.00
C VAL A 160 2.93 -7.76 0.94
N ASN A 161 3.35 -8.98 0.63
CA ASN A 161 4.40 -9.70 1.36
C ASN A 161 5.73 -8.94 1.39
N THR A 162 6.05 -8.13 0.38
CA THR A 162 7.29 -7.32 0.41
C THR A 162 7.34 -6.37 1.59
N TRP A 163 6.20 -6.02 2.21
CA TRP A 163 6.11 -5.08 3.34
C TRP A 163 5.68 -5.72 4.66
N ILE A 164 4.85 -6.78 4.63
CA ILE A 164 4.34 -7.41 5.85
C ILE A 164 4.63 -8.91 5.92
N GLY A 165 5.40 -9.45 4.98
CA GLY A 165 5.84 -10.83 4.94
C GLY A 165 6.85 -11.19 6.04
N PRO A 166 7.44 -12.39 5.98
CA PRO A 166 8.42 -12.88 6.96
C PRO A 166 9.64 -11.97 7.08
N ASP A 167 10.22 -11.54 5.95
CA ASP A 167 11.38 -10.65 5.88
C ASP A 167 11.02 -9.34 5.14
N PRO A 168 10.34 -8.41 5.81
CA PRO A 168 9.83 -7.22 5.16
C PRO A 168 10.94 -6.26 4.76
N GLY A 169 11.05 -5.88 3.49
CA GLY A 169 12.07 -4.99 2.96
C GLY A 169 12.24 -3.65 3.69
N PRO A 170 11.20 -2.99 4.23
CA PRO A 170 11.36 -1.81 5.09
C PRO A 170 11.72 -2.12 6.54
N GLY A 171 11.75 -3.39 6.95
CA GLY A 171 12.08 -3.87 8.30
C GLY A 171 10.88 -4.13 9.20
N ALA A 172 11.16 -4.85 10.31
CA ALA A 172 10.13 -5.33 11.25
C ALA A 172 9.34 -4.19 11.92
N ASP A 173 9.97 -3.07 12.22
CA ASP A 173 9.29 -1.93 12.85
C ASP A 173 8.24 -1.30 11.92
N PHE A 174 8.56 -1.19 10.63
CA PHE A 174 7.60 -0.75 9.62
C PHE A 174 6.40 -1.70 9.55
N LYS A 175 6.67 -3.02 9.46
CA LYS A 175 5.63 -4.06 9.44
C LYS A 175 4.71 -3.97 10.66
N LYS A 176 5.28 -3.89 11.87
CA LYS A 176 4.48 -3.73 13.11
C LYS A 176 3.61 -2.48 13.04
N ALA A 177 4.18 -1.36 12.62
CA ALA A 177 3.48 -0.07 12.58
C ALA A 177 2.29 -0.08 11.60
N VAL A 178 2.46 -0.60 10.37
CA VAL A 178 1.34 -0.68 9.40
C VAL A 178 0.29 -1.71 9.79
N LEU A 179 0.66 -2.73 10.58
CA LEU A 179 -0.27 -3.69 11.18
C LEU A 179 -0.94 -3.17 12.46
N GLY A 180 -0.64 -1.94 12.90
CA GLY A 180 -1.22 -1.35 14.10
C GLY A 180 -0.78 -2.05 15.40
N ILE A 181 0.33 -2.76 15.38
CA ILE A 181 0.93 -3.40 16.56
C ILE A 181 1.78 -2.35 17.29
N LYS A 182 1.47 -2.15 18.57
CA LYS A 182 2.19 -1.22 19.46
C LYS A 182 3.42 -1.90 20.08
#